data_53fc695bcf098c7128da07086d52d526
#
_entry.id   53fc695bcf098c7128da07086d52d526
#
_cell.length_a   1.000
_cell.length_b   1.000
_cell.length_c   1.000
_cell.angle_alpha   90.00
_cell.angle_beta   90.00
_cell.angle_gamma   90.00
#
_symmetry.space_group_name_H-M   'P 1'
#
loop_
_entity.id
_entity.type
_entity.pdbx_description
1 polymer ?
#
loop_
_entity_poly.entity_id
_entity_poly.type
_entity_poly.pdbx_seq_one_letter_code
_entity_poly.pdbx_strand_id
1 'polypeptide(L)'
;MTLAAGVLDLNILHLNIICSGTILVALILYIGYCRLRPRPLPGIPYNEDAAKRVSGDLKPMRAARYRRQWIWSQPKEHGAVISQVFLFPFRKPTVIVSDFREVIDICTRRVREFDRGTRNRECVGITAPNFHFNLESRDPAFKRHRELLRDLMTPSFLEQVAWPRAYENSSSLINLWSIKKCKAQEKPFSANHDLYLLTLDTICGVAFGIDLHMSAIGQEIRHMDNFASLYSWAPDKSAEFPTAATDDYVESLLDIPEMVAIAQKSPFPTLSQRLALLNPKHARAHWNRRALVRRQTQQAVARMTALGDKYIPKSALDHLLHREMTTSSKSGRAPDFFSPVIRDELLGFLLGGHDSTATVLSWWTKHMQHYQEVQSRLRQALRKAYHKAVEEQRWPTAAEISSISVPYLDAVVEESLRVASVATLISRTATTDTQILGHPIPKGTSILLSLTGPSLTQPAVPVPEFQRTESCQQAKDRIPSWEDDIGEYRPERWLKFQSSENEEDAEVFDPRAGPNLAFSTGPRQCFGKKLAILQLKTTMVLLLWNFEFQQVDPSLSGWDITERLINLPTHCYVKLRSIEC
;
A
#
# COMPACT_ATOMS: atom_id res chain seq x y z
N MET A 1 -25.68 74.66 32.71
CA MET A 1 -25.65 74.11 31.36
C MET A 1 -24.26 73.57 30.93
N THR A 2 -23.17 73.93 31.56
CA THR A 2 -21.80 73.56 31.17
C THR A 2 -21.36 72.11 31.56
N LEU A 3 -21.94 71.54 32.63
CA LEU A 3 -21.58 70.13 33.00
C LEU A 3 -22.24 69.06 32.14
N ALA A 4 -23.39 69.26 31.53
CA ALA A 4 -24.07 68.33 30.63
C ALA A 4 -23.39 68.24 29.26
N ALA A 5 -22.81 69.36 28.76
CA ALA A 5 -22.05 69.35 27.47
C ALA A 5 -20.73 68.56 27.56
N GLY A 6 -20.01 68.66 28.70
CA GLY A 6 -18.76 67.92 28.90
C GLY A 6 -18.92 66.38 29.02
N VAL A 7 -20.07 65.93 29.60
CA VAL A 7 -20.40 64.50 29.70
C VAL A 7 -20.81 63.95 28.32
N LEU A 8 -21.50 64.76 27.50
CA LEU A 8 -21.86 64.36 26.12
C LEU A 8 -20.63 64.22 25.21
N ASP A 9 -19.67 65.14 25.31
CA ASP A 9 -18.42 65.11 24.56
C ASP A 9 -17.54 63.90 24.96
N LEU A 10 -17.47 63.58 26.26
CA LEU A 10 -16.73 62.39 26.74
C LEU A 10 -17.35 61.08 26.21
N ASN A 11 -18.69 61.00 26.23
CA ASN A 11 -19.38 59.82 25.70
C ASN A 11 -19.20 59.66 24.17
N ILE A 12 -19.21 60.76 23.43
CA ILE A 12 -18.94 60.76 21.97
C ILE A 12 -17.49 60.35 21.71
N LEU A 13 -16.52 60.83 22.49
CA LEU A 13 -15.12 60.46 22.38
C LEU A 13 -14.90 58.97 22.69
N HIS A 14 -15.51 58.44 23.75
CA HIS A 14 -15.47 57.03 24.09
C HIS A 14 -16.11 56.16 22.98
N LEU A 15 -17.26 56.57 22.45
CA LEU A 15 -17.95 55.87 21.36
C LEU A 15 -17.06 55.82 20.09
N ASN A 16 -16.41 56.93 19.74
CA ASN A 16 -15.51 57.01 18.61
C ASN A 16 -14.25 56.11 18.79
N ILE A 17 -13.69 56.05 20.00
CA ILE A 17 -12.55 55.17 20.32
C ILE A 17 -12.97 53.70 20.21
N ILE A 18 -14.12 53.31 20.73
CA ILE A 18 -14.66 51.94 20.65
C ILE A 18 -14.95 51.58 19.19
N CYS A 19 -15.60 52.45 18.40
CA CYS A 19 -15.87 52.23 16.99
C CYS A 19 -14.59 52.10 16.19
N SER A 20 -13.59 52.97 16.40
CA SER A 20 -12.29 52.91 15.71
C SER A 20 -11.52 51.64 16.08
N GLY A 21 -11.55 51.22 17.35
CA GLY A 21 -10.97 49.98 17.84
C GLY A 21 -11.61 48.73 17.18
N THR A 22 -12.94 48.70 17.11
CA THR A 22 -13.67 47.60 16.45
C THR A 22 -13.40 47.52 14.96
N ILE A 23 -13.33 48.65 14.27
CA ILE A 23 -12.98 48.70 12.84
C ILE A 23 -11.56 48.22 12.62
N LEU A 24 -10.60 48.62 13.45
CA LEU A 24 -9.20 48.18 13.36
C LEU A 24 -9.10 46.65 13.58
N VAL A 25 -9.76 46.11 14.60
CA VAL A 25 -9.81 44.67 14.87
C VAL A 25 -10.45 43.92 13.67
N ALA A 26 -11.59 44.42 13.16
CA ALA A 26 -12.25 43.84 11.99
C ALA A 26 -11.32 43.85 10.74
N LEU A 27 -10.60 44.95 10.54
CA LEU A 27 -9.62 45.05 9.44
C LEU A 27 -8.45 44.07 9.58
N ILE A 28 -7.90 43.94 10.80
CA ILE A 28 -6.83 42.96 11.10
C ILE A 28 -7.33 41.54 10.85
N LEU A 29 -8.54 41.22 11.33
CA LEU A 29 -9.16 39.89 11.10
C LEU A 29 -9.42 39.65 9.60
N TYR A 30 -9.90 40.66 8.89
CA TYR A 30 -10.13 40.59 7.45
C TYR A 30 -8.82 40.40 6.66
N ILE A 31 -7.79 41.18 6.98
CA ILE A 31 -6.45 41.01 6.37
C ILE A 31 -5.89 39.62 6.71
N GLY A 32 -6.02 39.19 7.97
CA GLY A 32 -5.68 37.84 8.41
C GLY A 32 -6.41 36.78 7.59
N TYR A 33 -7.74 36.89 7.48
CA TYR A 33 -8.55 35.99 6.66
C TYR A 33 -8.10 35.94 5.20
N CYS A 34 -7.85 37.09 4.58
CA CYS A 34 -7.37 37.16 3.18
C CYS A 34 -5.99 36.54 3.00
N ARG A 35 -5.09 36.67 4.01
CA ARG A 35 -3.76 36.04 3.98
C ARG A 35 -3.80 34.54 4.22
N LEU A 36 -4.81 34.05 4.91
CA LEU A 36 -5.00 32.63 5.23
C LEU A 36 -5.67 31.83 4.11
N ARG A 37 -6.28 32.53 3.14
CA ARG A 37 -6.89 31.87 1.98
C ARG A 37 -5.83 31.19 1.12
N PRO A 38 -6.17 30.04 0.48
CA PRO A 38 -5.30 29.40 -0.48
C PRO A 38 -4.89 30.34 -1.60
N ARG A 39 -3.64 30.25 -2.05
CA ARG A 39 -3.11 30.98 -3.22
C ARG A 39 -2.87 29.98 -4.34
N PRO A 40 -3.73 29.96 -5.37
CA PRO A 40 -3.57 29.06 -6.51
C PRO A 40 -2.25 29.29 -7.24
N LEU A 41 -1.67 28.23 -7.79
CA LEU A 41 -0.56 28.32 -8.74
C LEU A 41 -1.11 28.71 -10.10
N PRO A 42 -0.43 29.60 -10.85
CA PRO A 42 -0.92 30.07 -12.13
C PRO A 42 -1.12 28.96 -13.16
N GLY A 43 -2.21 29.03 -13.90
CA GLY A 43 -2.50 28.14 -15.03
C GLY A 43 -2.92 26.71 -14.69
N ILE A 44 -2.81 26.26 -13.43
CA ILE A 44 -3.23 24.92 -13.02
C ILE A 44 -4.70 24.95 -12.58
N PRO A 45 -5.58 24.12 -13.16
CA PRO A 45 -7.00 24.07 -12.81
C PRO A 45 -7.25 23.75 -11.32
N TYR A 46 -8.29 24.34 -10.74
CA TYR A 46 -8.70 24.15 -9.35
C TYR A 46 -10.17 24.53 -9.13
N ASN A 47 -10.71 24.14 -7.99
CA ASN A 47 -12.03 24.54 -7.56
C ASN A 47 -12.01 26.00 -7.05
N GLU A 48 -12.57 26.93 -7.83
CA GLU A 48 -12.58 28.38 -7.51
C GLU A 48 -13.23 28.67 -6.14
N ASP A 49 -14.31 27.97 -5.78
CA ASP A 49 -14.97 28.17 -4.50
C ASP A 49 -14.10 27.70 -3.32
N ALA A 50 -13.26 26.71 -3.51
CA ALA A 50 -12.30 26.30 -2.49
C ALA A 50 -11.23 27.36 -2.24
N ALA A 51 -10.77 28.07 -3.30
CA ALA A 51 -9.80 29.17 -3.15
C ALA A 51 -10.34 30.36 -2.37
N LYS A 52 -11.66 30.54 -2.31
CA LYS A 52 -12.32 31.61 -1.53
C LYS A 52 -12.43 31.30 -0.04
N ARG A 53 -12.10 30.09 0.42
CA ARG A 53 -12.29 29.62 1.81
C ARG A 53 -10.95 29.21 2.43
N VAL A 54 -10.71 29.56 3.69
CA VAL A 54 -9.52 29.13 4.44
C VAL A 54 -9.44 27.60 4.53
N SER A 55 -10.60 26.91 4.64
CA SER A 55 -10.66 25.45 4.66
C SER A 55 -10.37 24.78 3.32
N GLY A 56 -10.30 25.53 2.22
CA GLY A 56 -10.04 24.99 0.90
C GLY A 56 -11.03 23.91 0.48
N ASP A 57 -10.49 22.77 0.04
CA ASP A 57 -11.22 21.60 -0.41
C ASP A 57 -11.57 20.59 0.71
N LEU A 58 -11.26 20.88 1.97
CA LEU A 58 -11.50 19.95 3.08
C LEU A 58 -12.98 19.53 3.21
N LYS A 59 -13.91 20.48 2.98
CA LYS A 59 -15.34 20.19 3.12
C LYS A 59 -15.83 19.24 2.02
N PRO A 60 -15.66 19.52 0.71
CA PRO A 60 -16.06 18.60 -0.35
C PRO A 60 -15.33 17.25 -0.27
N MET A 61 -14.03 17.22 0.03
CA MET A 61 -13.28 15.99 0.19
C MET A 61 -13.83 15.11 1.34
N ARG A 62 -14.22 15.72 2.47
CA ARG A 62 -14.79 14.97 3.61
C ARG A 62 -16.22 14.48 3.35
N ALA A 63 -16.97 15.19 2.53
CA ALA A 63 -18.32 14.79 2.13
C ALA A 63 -18.31 13.69 1.06
N ALA A 64 -17.21 13.50 0.35
CA ALA A 64 -17.09 12.44 -0.65
C ALA A 64 -17.13 11.05 0.00
N ARG A 65 -17.80 10.10 -0.67
CA ARG A 65 -17.86 8.69 -0.23
C ARG A 65 -16.48 8.09 -0.04
N TYR A 66 -15.56 8.37 -0.98
CA TYR A 66 -14.18 7.91 -0.98
C TYR A 66 -13.22 9.10 -1.15
N ARG A 67 -12.51 9.45 -0.09
CA ARG A 67 -11.67 10.66 -0.04
C ARG A 67 -10.49 10.62 -0.99
N ARG A 68 -9.80 9.47 -1.10
CA ARG A 68 -8.65 9.31 -2.01
C ARG A 68 -9.10 9.30 -3.46
N GLN A 69 -10.23 8.68 -3.74
CA GLN A 69 -10.84 8.74 -5.07
C GLN A 69 -11.17 10.19 -5.45
N TRP A 70 -11.79 10.94 -4.56
CA TRP A 70 -12.06 12.36 -4.76
C TRP A 70 -10.77 13.13 -5.11
N ILE A 71 -9.64 12.85 -4.41
CA ILE A 71 -8.37 13.53 -4.67
C ILE A 71 -7.85 13.19 -6.07
N TRP A 72 -7.69 11.90 -6.41
CA TRP A 72 -7.08 11.53 -7.69
C TRP A 72 -8.00 11.76 -8.91
N SER A 73 -9.32 11.94 -8.72
CA SER A 73 -10.24 12.28 -9.79
C SER A 73 -10.26 13.77 -10.14
N GLN A 74 -9.71 14.65 -9.31
CA GLN A 74 -9.77 16.10 -9.53
C GLN A 74 -9.21 16.55 -10.88
N PRO A 75 -8.09 16.04 -11.42
CA PRO A 75 -7.68 16.41 -12.77
C PRO A 75 -8.76 16.13 -13.82
N LYS A 76 -9.39 14.95 -13.76
CA LYS A 76 -10.47 14.56 -14.68
C LYS A 76 -11.72 15.45 -14.54
N GLU A 77 -12.10 15.81 -13.32
CA GLU A 77 -13.24 16.72 -13.05
C GLU A 77 -13.02 18.10 -13.69
N HIS A 78 -11.77 18.50 -13.84
CA HIS A 78 -11.39 19.74 -14.54
C HIS A 78 -11.05 19.54 -16.02
N GLY A 79 -11.32 18.35 -16.60
CA GLY A 79 -10.99 18.06 -18.01
C GLY A 79 -9.49 18.08 -18.32
N ALA A 80 -8.62 17.82 -17.32
CA ALA A 80 -7.18 17.93 -17.41
C ALA A 80 -6.48 16.70 -16.82
N VAL A 81 -5.17 16.61 -16.99
CA VAL A 81 -4.31 15.60 -16.36
C VAL A 81 -3.51 16.16 -15.18
N ILE A 82 -3.61 17.45 -14.95
CA ILE A 82 -3.02 18.17 -13.82
C ILE A 82 -4.08 19.06 -13.19
N SER A 83 -4.14 19.09 -11.87
CA SER A 83 -4.97 20.02 -11.11
C SER A 83 -4.31 20.36 -9.79
N GLN A 84 -4.85 21.32 -9.05
CA GLN A 84 -4.39 21.62 -7.71
C GLN A 84 -5.57 21.63 -6.74
N VAL A 85 -5.29 21.19 -5.51
CA VAL A 85 -6.26 21.12 -4.41
C VAL A 85 -5.70 21.76 -3.15
N PHE A 86 -6.58 22.27 -2.30
CA PHE A 86 -6.24 22.95 -1.06
C PHE A 86 -6.62 22.08 0.14
N LEU A 87 -5.80 21.05 0.40
CA LEU A 87 -6.09 20.02 1.42
C LEU A 87 -5.70 20.43 2.84
N PHE A 88 -4.81 21.41 2.98
CA PHE A 88 -4.28 21.81 4.27
C PHE A 88 -4.29 23.32 4.41
N PRO A 89 -4.97 23.87 5.43
CA PRO A 89 -4.90 25.30 5.75
C PRO A 89 -3.44 25.74 5.95
N PHE A 90 -3.12 26.96 5.55
CA PHE A 90 -1.78 27.57 5.71
C PHE A 90 -0.63 26.89 4.97
N ARG A 91 -0.90 25.91 4.09
CA ARG A 91 0.10 25.26 3.25
C ARG A 91 -0.07 25.65 1.77
N LYS A 92 0.99 25.50 0.98
CA LYS A 92 0.92 25.64 -0.47
C LYS A 92 -0.12 24.66 -1.04
N PRO A 93 -0.70 24.96 -2.21
CA PRO A 93 -1.54 24.02 -2.95
C PRO A 93 -0.83 22.68 -3.14
N THR A 94 -1.60 21.61 -3.18
CA THR A 94 -1.11 20.29 -3.56
C THR A 94 -1.46 20.05 -5.00
N VAL A 95 -0.47 19.83 -5.85
CA VAL A 95 -0.65 19.54 -7.28
C VAL A 95 -0.89 18.04 -7.45
N ILE A 96 -1.87 17.66 -8.26
CA ILE A 96 -2.18 16.28 -8.62
C ILE A 96 -1.84 16.08 -10.08
N VAL A 97 -1.10 15.01 -10.38
CA VAL A 97 -0.72 14.62 -11.75
C VAL A 97 -1.24 13.23 -12.00
N SER A 98 -2.09 13.05 -13.00
CA SER A 98 -2.71 11.78 -13.39
C SER A 98 -2.23 11.26 -14.75
N ASP A 99 -1.38 11.99 -15.47
CA ASP A 99 -0.78 11.50 -16.70
C ASP A 99 0.30 10.46 -16.44
N PHE A 100 0.10 9.25 -16.95
CA PHE A 100 1.00 8.11 -16.73
C PHE A 100 2.45 8.38 -17.19
N ARG A 101 2.64 9.03 -18.35
CA ARG A 101 3.98 9.32 -18.89
C ARG A 101 4.72 10.32 -18.02
N GLU A 102 4.01 11.37 -17.58
CA GLU A 102 4.58 12.40 -16.70
C GLU A 102 4.91 11.82 -15.31
N VAL A 103 4.05 10.93 -14.77
CA VAL A 103 4.33 10.22 -13.51
C VAL A 103 5.61 9.38 -13.62
N ILE A 104 5.80 8.65 -14.71
CA ILE A 104 7.03 7.88 -14.95
C ILE A 104 8.23 8.82 -15.05
N ASP A 105 8.12 9.92 -15.81
CA ASP A 105 9.21 10.87 -16.00
C ASP A 105 9.66 11.48 -14.65
N ILE A 106 8.71 11.95 -13.85
CA ILE A 106 8.97 12.48 -12.51
C ILE A 106 9.65 11.43 -11.62
N CYS A 107 9.21 10.18 -11.67
CA CYS A 107 9.71 9.12 -10.80
C CYS A 107 11.06 8.53 -11.23
N THR A 108 11.44 8.65 -12.50
CA THR A 108 12.65 7.99 -13.05
C THR A 108 13.73 8.96 -13.47
N ARG A 109 13.40 9.98 -14.29
CA ARG A 109 14.37 10.88 -14.89
C ARG A 109 14.54 12.18 -14.12
N ARG A 110 13.45 12.68 -13.50
CA ARG A 110 13.43 13.96 -12.78
C ARG A 110 13.53 13.82 -11.25
N VAL A 111 14.17 12.76 -10.78
CA VAL A 111 14.35 12.45 -9.34
C VAL A 111 15.17 13.49 -8.59
N ARG A 112 15.91 14.37 -9.28
CA ARG A 112 16.63 15.50 -8.67
C ARG A 112 15.73 16.68 -8.40
N GLU A 113 14.65 16.82 -9.16
CA GLU A 113 13.66 17.89 -9.04
C GLU A 113 12.54 17.52 -8.08
N PHE A 114 12.23 16.22 -7.97
CA PHE A 114 11.12 15.70 -7.16
C PHE A 114 11.58 14.57 -6.26
N ASP A 115 11.51 14.79 -4.95
CA ASP A 115 11.89 13.79 -3.96
C ASP A 115 10.81 13.62 -2.87
N ARG A 116 11.06 12.76 -1.92
CA ARG A 116 10.19 12.59 -0.75
C ARG A 116 10.13 13.85 0.08
N GLY A 117 8.90 14.30 0.39
CA GLY A 117 8.70 15.46 1.23
C GLY A 117 8.54 15.11 2.72
N THR A 118 8.50 16.15 3.55
CA THR A 118 8.33 16.05 5.00
C THR A 118 7.05 15.32 5.41
N ARG A 119 6.00 15.40 4.59
CA ARG A 119 4.71 14.74 4.86
C ARG A 119 4.83 13.23 5.08
N ASN A 120 5.67 12.54 4.32
CA ASN A 120 5.90 11.10 4.51
C ASN A 120 6.53 10.82 5.88
N ARG A 121 7.53 11.61 6.27
CA ARG A 121 8.17 11.53 7.59
C ARG A 121 7.16 11.82 8.72
N GLU A 122 6.31 12.80 8.54
CA GLU A 122 5.26 13.15 9.50
C GLU A 122 4.27 12.00 9.70
N CYS A 123 3.93 11.23 8.65
CA CYS A 123 2.95 10.14 8.72
C CYS A 123 3.51 8.84 9.33
N VAL A 124 4.79 8.53 9.12
CA VAL A 124 5.39 7.26 9.56
C VAL A 124 6.38 7.46 10.72
N GLY A 125 6.82 8.70 10.95
CA GLY A 125 7.95 9.01 11.82
C GLY A 125 7.77 8.67 13.30
N ILE A 126 6.58 8.56 13.84
CA ILE A 126 6.38 8.10 15.23
C ILE A 126 6.47 6.58 15.32
N THR A 127 5.95 5.88 14.31
CA THR A 127 5.95 4.42 14.27
C THR A 127 7.36 3.87 14.02
N ALA A 128 8.05 4.40 13.01
CA ALA A 128 9.38 3.97 12.58
C ALA A 128 10.22 5.19 12.13
N PRO A 129 10.77 6.00 13.06
CA PRO A 129 11.44 7.26 12.73
C PRO A 129 12.67 7.11 11.82
N ASN A 130 13.43 6.02 11.95
CA ASN A 130 14.64 5.76 11.16
C ASN A 130 14.38 4.90 9.91
N PHE A 131 13.13 4.63 9.54
CA PHE A 131 12.82 3.87 8.34
C PHE A 131 13.22 4.64 7.07
N HIS A 132 13.95 4.00 6.14
CA HIS A 132 14.46 4.64 4.92
C HIS A 132 13.37 5.32 4.08
N PHE A 133 12.12 4.91 4.24
CA PHE A 133 10.97 5.54 3.61
C PHE A 133 10.84 7.03 3.97
N ASN A 134 11.29 7.44 5.15
CA ASN A 134 11.21 8.82 5.65
C ASN A 134 12.33 9.73 5.14
N LEU A 135 13.38 9.16 4.54
CA LEU A 135 14.57 9.87 4.10
C LEU A 135 14.42 10.37 2.66
N GLU A 136 15.05 11.49 2.35
CA GLU A 136 15.22 11.94 0.97
C GLU A 136 16.19 11.02 0.22
N SER A 137 16.05 10.91 -1.11
CA SER A 137 16.90 10.02 -1.93
C SER A 137 18.37 10.44 -1.92
N ARG A 138 18.64 11.75 -1.74
CA ARG A 138 19.98 12.31 -1.67
C ARG A 138 20.61 12.24 -0.27
N ASP A 139 19.85 11.86 0.76
CA ASP A 139 20.38 11.70 2.11
C ASP A 139 21.35 10.51 2.14
N PRO A 140 22.61 10.69 2.58
CA PRO A 140 23.55 9.58 2.70
C PRO A 140 23.04 8.43 3.58
N ALA A 141 22.17 8.70 4.55
CA ALA A 141 21.52 7.69 5.38
C ALA A 141 20.61 6.78 4.55
N PHE A 142 19.92 7.31 3.53
CA PHE A 142 19.09 6.50 2.65
C PHE A 142 19.88 5.38 1.95
N LYS A 143 21.07 5.70 1.44
CA LYS A 143 21.95 4.70 0.81
C LYS A 143 22.43 3.66 1.82
N ARG A 144 22.82 4.09 3.04
CA ARG A 144 23.26 3.17 4.10
C ARG A 144 22.15 2.21 4.53
N HIS A 145 20.93 2.70 4.71
CA HIS A 145 19.78 1.84 5.06
C HIS A 145 19.43 0.86 3.95
N ARG A 146 19.48 1.30 2.69
CA ARG A 146 19.27 0.41 1.54
C ARG A 146 20.36 -0.67 1.42
N GLU A 147 21.59 -0.34 1.76
CA GLU A 147 22.68 -1.32 1.79
C GLU A 147 22.48 -2.35 2.92
N LEU A 148 21.99 -1.94 4.08
CA LEU A 148 21.62 -2.85 5.18
C LEU A 148 20.58 -3.89 4.73
N LEU A 149 19.62 -3.50 3.89
CA LEU A 149 18.53 -4.33 3.41
C LEU A 149 18.87 -5.13 2.13
N ARG A 150 20.07 -4.96 1.56
CA ARG A 150 20.41 -5.43 0.21
C ARG A 150 20.14 -6.91 -0.02
N ASP A 151 20.38 -7.73 0.99
CA ASP A 151 20.30 -9.18 0.88
C ASP A 151 18.86 -9.70 0.82
N LEU A 152 17.88 -8.93 1.34
CA LEU A 152 16.49 -9.38 1.50
C LEU A 152 15.70 -9.60 0.19
N MET A 153 16.20 -9.13 -0.94
CA MET A 153 15.55 -9.30 -2.25
C MET A 153 16.44 -10.05 -3.25
N THR A 154 17.48 -10.74 -2.75
CA THR A 154 18.30 -11.62 -3.57
C THR A 154 17.57 -12.93 -3.87
N PRO A 155 17.87 -13.61 -4.99
CA PRO A 155 17.31 -14.92 -5.28
C PRO A 155 17.50 -15.92 -4.14
N SER A 156 18.70 -16.00 -3.57
CA SER A 156 19.00 -16.89 -2.45
C SER A 156 18.11 -16.66 -1.23
N PHE A 157 17.90 -15.40 -0.81
CA PHE A 157 16.99 -15.08 0.29
C PHE A 157 15.54 -15.46 -0.04
N LEU A 158 15.10 -15.16 -1.26
CA LEU A 158 13.74 -15.47 -1.67
C LEU A 158 13.48 -16.98 -1.69
N GLU A 159 14.44 -17.76 -2.21
CA GLU A 159 14.32 -19.22 -2.32
C GLU A 159 14.46 -19.91 -0.95
N GLN A 160 15.42 -19.50 -0.13
CA GLN A 160 15.75 -20.21 1.11
C GLN A 160 14.94 -19.75 2.32
N VAL A 161 14.45 -18.50 2.32
CA VAL A 161 13.73 -17.91 3.45
C VAL A 161 12.28 -17.60 3.12
N ALA A 162 12.05 -16.82 2.06
CA ALA A 162 10.72 -16.26 1.82
C ALA A 162 9.75 -17.29 1.25
N TRP A 163 10.19 -18.09 0.28
CA TRP A 163 9.34 -19.06 -0.42
C TRP A 163 8.81 -20.15 0.50
N PRO A 164 9.64 -20.82 1.33
CA PRO A 164 9.14 -21.81 2.28
C PRO A 164 8.07 -21.24 3.21
N ARG A 165 8.27 -20.03 3.73
CA ARG A 165 7.29 -19.37 4.62
C ARG A 165 5.99 -19.02 3.91
N ALA A 166 6.06 -18.53 2.67
CA ALA A 166 4.87 -18.24 1.87
C ALA A 166 4.08 -19.53 1.58
N TYR A 167 4.77 -20.61 1.27
CA TYR A 167 4.16 -21.91 0.99
C TYR A 167 3.50 -22.52 2.25
N GLU A 168 4.21 -22.56 3.36
CA GLU A 168 3.72 -23.08 4.65
C GLU A 168 2.45 -22.35 5.11
N ASN A 169 2.48 -21.01 5.09
CA ASN A 169 1.33 -20.21 5.51
C ASN A 169 0.16 -20.31 4.53
N SER A 170 0.43 -20.39 3.21
CA SER A 170 -0.64 -20.63 2.22
C SER A 170 -1.26 -22.00 2.39
N SER A 171 -0.47 -23.03 2.71
CA SER A 171 -1.00 -24.38 3.05
C SER A 171 -1.88 -24.35 4.28
N SER A 172 -1.51 -23.58 5.30
CA SER A 172 -2.34 -23.38 6.50
C SER A 172 -3.66 -22.68 6.18
N LEU A 173 -3.66 -21.71 5.25
CA LEU A 173 -4.90 -21.09 4.79
C LEU A 173 -5.81 -22.10 4.08
N ILE A 174 -5.26 -23.00 3.24
CA ILE A 174 -6.04 -24.06 2.59
C ILE A 174 -6.72 -24.93 3.64
N ASN A 175 -5.99 -25.34 4.69
CA ASN A 175 -6.55 -26.10 5.80
C ASN A 175 -7.68 -25.33 6.50
N LEU A 176 -7.45 -24.08 6.89
CA LEU A 176 -8.47 -23.23 7.52
C LEU A 176 -9.73 -23.11 6.65
N TRP A 177 -9.57 -22.88 5.35
CA TRP A 177 -10.70 -22.73 4.43
C TRP A 177 -11.41 -24.06 4.15
N SER A 178 -10.71 -25.19 4.19
CA SER A 178 -11.32 -26.52 4.14
C SER A 178 -12.23 -26.76 5.34
N ILE A 179 -11.79 -26.41 6.55
CA ILE A 179 -12.58 -26.50 7.78
C ILE A 179 -13.80 -25.54 7.70
N LYS A 180 -13.56 -24.27 7.34
CA LYS A 180 -14.66 -23.28 7.21
C LYS A 180 -15.67 -23.70 6.16
N LYS A 181 -15.24 -24.17 4.98
CA LYS A 181 -16.11 -24.67 3.92
C LYS A 181 -17.01 -25.81 4.43
N CYS A 182 -16.43 -26.80 5.11
CA CYS A 182 -17.19 -27.92 5.68
C CYS A 182 -18.25 -27.42 6.67
N LYS A 183 -17.87 -26.53 7.58
CA LYS A 183 -18.78 -25.95 8.59
C LYS A 183 -19.80 -24.97 8.00
N ALA A 184 -19.49 -24.31 6.90
CA ALA A 184 -20.38 -23.33 6.25
C ALA A 184 -21.57 -23.95 5.52
N GLN A 185 -21.57 -25.27 5.27
CA GLN A 185 -22.69 -25.98 4.61
C GLN A 185 -23.15 -25.28 3.31
N GLU A 186 -22.24 -25.11 2.36
CA GLU A 186 -22.46 -24.45 1.05
C GLU A 186 -22.75 -22.94 1.12
N LYS A 187 -22.73 -22.30 2.29
CA LYS A 187 -22.86 -20.85 2.40
C LYS A 187 -21.52 -20.15 2.18
N PRO A 188 -21.53 -18.94 1.60
CA PRO A 188 -20.34 -18.12 1.52
C PRO A 188 -19.91 -17.61 2.89
N PHE A 189 -18.62 -17.39 3.09
CA PHE A 189 -18.05 -16.80 4.29
C PHE A 189 -17.04 -15.70 3.94
N SER A 190 -16.78 -14.78 4.90
CA SER A 190 -15.85 -13.67 4.71
C SER A 190 -14.40 -14.17 4.65
N ALA A 191 -13.66 -13.75 3.61
CA ALA A 191 -12.25 -14.11 3.38
C ALA A 191 -11.27 -13.03 3.83
N ASN A 192 -11.70 -11.76 4.00
CA ASN A 192 -10.80 -10.64 4.25
C ASN A 192 -9.89 -10.86 5.47
N HIS A 193 -10.45 -11.34 6.57
CA HIS A 193 -9.70 -11.55 7.81
C HIS A 193 -8.63 -12.64 7.61
N ASP A 194 -8.98 -13.75 7.02
CA ASP A 194 -8.08 -14.90 6.83
C ASP A 194 -6.91 -14.55 5.89
N LEU A 195 -7.19 -13.83 4.80
CA LEU A 195 -6.15 -13.34 3.87
C LEU A 195 -5.22 -12.32 4.55
N TYR A 196 -5.76 -11.54 5.47
CA TYR A 196 -4.96 -10.61 6.25
C TYR A 196 -4.02 -11.33 7.21
N LEU A 197 -4.51 -12.34 7.94
CA LEU A 197 -3.70 -13.18 8.82
C LEU A 197 -2.64 -13.96 8.04
N LEU A 198 -2.99 -14.52 6.87
CA LEU A 198 -2.04 -15.19 5.98
C LEU A 198 -0.81 -14.32 5.69
N THR A 199 -1.06 -13.09 5.27
CA THR A 199 0.02 -12.21 4.85
C THR A 199 0.83 -11.68 6.04
N LEU A 200 0.17 -11.48 7.20
CA LEU A 200 0.83 -11.14 8.45
C LEU A 200 1.75 -12.27 8.93
N ASP A 201 1.27 -13.51 8.96
CA ASP A 201 2.07 -14.67 9.37
C ASP A 201 3.24 -14.90 8.42
N THR A 202 3.02 -14.73 7.11
CA THR A 202 4.09 -14.84 6.12
C THR A 202 5.18 -13.80 6.36
N ILE A 203 4.81 -12.52 6.52
CA ILE A 203 5.83 -11.48 6.73
C ILE A 203 6.53 -11.62 8.08
N CYS A 204 5.84 -12.07 9.13
CA CYS A 204 6.45 -12.37 10.43
C CYS A 204 7.40 -13.57 10.37
N GLY A 205 7.02 -14.62 9.64
CA GLY A 205 7.88 -15.77 9.37
C GLY A 205 9.15 -15.37 8.60
N VAL A 206 9.01 -14.54 7.57
CA VAL A 206 10.14 -14.01 6.79
C VAL A 206 10.99 -13.04 7.62
N ALA A 207 10.36 -12.16 8.41
CA ALA A 207 11.08 -11.15 9.20
C ALA A 207 11.88 -11.75 10.36
N PHE A 208 11.30 -12.70 11.09
CA PHE A 208 11.83 -13.20 12.37
C PHE A 208 12.07 -14.70 12.41
N GLY A 209 11.58 -15.47 11.43
CA GLY A 209 11.59 -16.93 11.50
C GLY A 209 10.60 -17.50 12.51
N ILE A 210 9.48 -16.81 12.76
CA ILE A 210 8.42 -17.28 13.68
C ILE A 210 7.77 -18.53 13.08
N ASP A 211 7.64 -19.56 13.91
CA ASP A 211 7.09 -20.86 13.50
C ASP A 211 5.55 -20.86 13.44
N LEU A 212 5.00 -21.77 12.61
CA LEU A 212 3.56 -21.89 12.34
C LEU A 212 2.70 -22.12 13.59
N HIS A 213 3.20 -22.82 14.61
CA HIS A 213 2.42 -23.06 15.84
C HIS A 213 2.14 -21.77 16.63
N MET A 214 2.92 -20.72 16.39
CA MET A 214 2.70 -19.37 16.93
C MET A 214 1.91 -18.48 15.97
N SER A 215 1.56 -18.95 14.77
CA SER A 215 0.91 -18.15 13.73
C SER A 215 -0.55 -17.82 14.10
N ALA A 216 -1.04 -16.69 13.61
CA ALA A 216 -2.41 -16.26 13.80
C ALA A 216 -3.41 -17.21 13.08
N ILE A 217 -3.06 -17.69 11.86
CA ILE A 217 -3.86 -18.71 11.17
C ILE A 217 -3.89 -20.02 11.96
N GLY A 218 -2.77 -20.44 12.57
CA GLY A 218 -2.73 -21.62 13.43
C GLY A 218 -3.65 -21.50 14.66
N GLN A 219 -3.79 -20.30 15.21
CA GLN A 219 -4.75 -20.01 16.28
C GLN A 219 -6.20 -20.10 15.79
N GLU A 220 -6.50 -19.57 14.61
CA GLU A 220 -7.82 -19.70 13.98
C GLU A 220 -8.18 -21.16 13.70
N ILE A 221 -7.26 -21.98 13.21
CA ILE A 221 -7.47 -23.42 12.98
C ILE A 221 -7.84 -24.10 14.28
N ARG A 222 -7.02 -23.94 15.34
CA ARG A 222 -7.32 -24.55 16.66
C ARG A 222 -8.65 -24.07 17.24
N HIS A 223 -8.99 -22.81 17.02
CA HIS A 223 -10.28 -22.27 17.45
C HIS A 223 -11.43 -22.91 16.68
N MET A 224 -11.30 -23.07 15.37
CA MET A 224 -12.30 -23.73 14.52
C MET A 224 -12.46 -25.22 14.85
N ASP A 225 -11.41 -25.95 15.15
CA ASP A 225 -11.48 -27.38 15.53
C ASP A 225 -12.26 -27.59 16.82
N ASN A 226 -12.11 -26.70 17.79
CA ASN A 226 -12.83 -26.75 19.08
C ASN A 226 -14.28 -26.27 18.98
N PHE A 227 -14.71 -25.81 17.82
CA PHE A 227 -16.01 -25.20 17.63
C PHE A 227 -17.04 -26.21 17.10
N ALA A 228 -18.01 -26.59 17.92
CA ALA A 228 -18.93 -27.70 17.63
C ALA A 228 -20.03 -27.38 16.61
N SER A 229 -20.46 -26.11 16.45
CA SER A 229 -21.55 -25.73 15.54
C SER A 229 -21.51 -24.26 15.13
N LEU A 230 -22.12 -23.94 14.00
CA LEU A 230 -22.36 -22.55 13.56
C LEU A 230 -23.24 -21.81 14.57
N TYR A 231 -22.74 -20.70 15.12
CA TYR A 231 -23.43 -19.94 16.18
C TYR A 231 -24.47 -18.96 15.65
N SER A 232 -24.37 -18.53 14.43
CA SER A 232 -25.31 -17.57 13.86
C SER A 232 -25.50 -17.82 12.37
N TRP A 233 -26.74 -17.97 12.00
CA TRP A 233 -27.16 -17.79 10.63
C TRP A 233 -27.49 -16.30 10.50
N ALA A 234 -26.54 -15.51 9.96
CA ALA A 234 -26.91 -14.16 9.56
C ALA A 234 -28.15 -14.22 8.68
N PRO A 235 -29.12 -13.32 8.86
CA PRO A 235 -30.34 -13.30 8.06
C PRO A 235 -30.07 -13.24 6.56
N ASP A 236 -28.88 -12.78 6.17
CA ASP A 236 -28.43 -12.42 4.83
C ASP A 236 -27.62 -13.47 4.06
N LYS A 237 -27.76 -14.76 4.40
CA LYS A 237 -27.25 -15.87 3.58
C LYS A 237 -25.74 -16.18 3.67
N SER A 238 -24.96 -15.57 4.56
CA SER A 238 -23.54 -15.90 4.80
C SER A 238 -23.33 -16.73 6.06
N ALA A 239 -22.24 -17.50 6.10
CA ALA A 239 -21.78 -18.15 7.31
C ALA A 239 -20.83 -17.21 8.07
N GLU A 240 -21.14 -16.96 9.35
CA GLU A 240 -20.28 -16.20 10.24
C GLU A 240 -19.52 -17.14 11.15
N PHE A 241 -18.21 -16.91 11.27
CA PHE A 241 -17.32 -17.63 12.15
C PHE A 241 -16.78 -16.71 13.23
N PRO A 242 -16.74 -17.15 14.49
CA PRO A 242 -16.04 -16.40 15.52
C PRO A 242 -14.54 -16.38 15.21
N THR A 243 -13.89 -15.26 15.49
CA THR A 243 -12.44 -15.12 15.37
C THR A 243 -11.76 -15.58 16.66
N ALA A 244 -10.61 -16.22 16.55
CA ALA A 244 -9.77 -16.53 17.70
C ALA A 244 -9.33 -15.24 18.41
N ALA A 245 -9.08 -15.35 19.72
CA ALA A 245 -8.43 -14.25 20.44
C ALA A 245 -7.01 -14.07 19.90
N THR A 246 -6.69 -12.86 19.49
CA THR A 246 -5.38 -12.52 18.95
C THR A 246 -4.36 -12.26 20.06
N ASP A 247 -3.15 -12.77 19.89
CA ASP A 247 -2.05 -12.46 20.81
C ASP A 247 -1.67 -10.98 20.78
N ASP A 248 -1.22 -10.47 21.90
CA ASP A 248 -0.76 -9.08 22.06
C ASP A 248 0.23 -8.60 20.97
N TYR A 249 1.08 -9.51 20.46
CA TYR A 249 2.02 -9.15 19.41
C TYR A 249 1.33 -8.96 18.06
N VAL A 250 0.35 -9.81 17.73
CA VAL A 250 -0.46 -9.68 16.51
C VAL A 250 -1.21 -8.37 16.55
N GLU A 251 -1.93 -8.09 17.64
CA GLU A 251 -2.63 -6.80 17.80
C GLU A 251 -1.69 -5.60 17.67
N SER A 252 -0.48 -5.71 18.20
CA SER A 252 0.50 -4.62 18.12
C SER A 252 1.01 -4.35 16.69
N LEU A 253 1.06 -5.37 15.84
CA LEU A 253 1.41 -5.23 14.43
C LEU A 253 0.24 -4.69 13.60
N LEU A 254 -0.98 -5.12 13.90
CA LEU A 254 -2.22 -4.62 13.28
C LEU A 254 -2.47 -3.12 13.58
N ASP A 255 -1.94 -2.61 14.69
CA ASP A 255 -2.00 -1.19 15.05
C ASP A 255 -1.13 -0.28 14.16
N ILE A 256 -0.10 -0.82 13.48
CA ILE A 256 0.82 0.00 12.67
C ILE A 256 0.09 0.73 11.53
N PRO A 257 -0.68 0.05 10.66
CA PRO A 257 -1.46 0.71 9.61
C PRO A 257 -2.49 1.71 10.17
N GLU A 258 -3.09 1.41 11.32
CA GLU A 258 -4.06 2.29 11.97
C GLU A 258 -3.41 3.62 12.39
N MET A 259 -2.25 3.58 13.04
CA MET A 259 -1.48 4.77 13.41
C MET A 259 -1.07 5.63 12.21
N VAL A 260 -0.68 4.99 11.10
CA VAL A 260 -0.35 5.71 9.86
C VAL A 260 -1.61 6.32 9.24
N ALA A 261 -2.74 5.61 9.26
CA ALA A 261 -4.01 6.13 8.76
C ALA A 261 -4.53 7.34 9.57
N ILE A 262 -4.36 7.35 10.90
CA ILE A 262 -4.66 8.51 11.76
C ILE A 262 -3.85 9.73 11.30
N ALA A 263 -2.55 9.55 11.05
CA ALA A 263 -1.66 10.61 10.58
C ALA A 263 -2.06 11.15 9.20
N GLN A 264 -2.38 10.27 8.26
CA GLN A 264 -2.76 10.66 6.89
C GLN A 264 -4.04 11.52 6.85
N LYS A 265 -4.99 11.27 7.76
CA LYS A 265 -6.26 11.99 7.84
C LYS A 265 -6.13 13.37 8.51
N SER A 266 -5.00 13.67 9.13
CA SER A 266 -4.79 14.90 9.92
C SER A 266 -3.97 15.95 9.16
N PRO A 267 -4.29 17.25 9.27
CA PRO A 267 -3.41 18.31 8.82
C PRO A 267 -2.10 18.39 9.64
N PHE A 268 -2.11 17.85 10.86
CA PHE A 268 -0.96 17.78 11.78
C PHE A 268 -0.63 16.34 12.16
N PRO A 269 0.00 15.54 11.25
CA PRO A 269 0.19 14.10 11.43
C PRO A 269 0.90 13.70 12.71
N THR A 270 2.03 14.34 12.99
CA THR A 270 2.82 14.05 14.19
C THR A 270 2.06 14.33 15.49
N LEU A 271 1.30 15.43 15.53
CA LEU A 271 0.49 15.76 16.69
C LEU A 271 -0.64 14.73 16.87
N SER A 272 -1.35 14.40 15.79
CA SER A 272 -2.45 13.42 15.87
C SER A 272 -1.99 12.04 16.32
N GLN A 273 -0.81 11.58 15.88
CA GLN A 273 -0.23 10.33 16.36
C GLN A 273 0.19 10.41 17.84
N ARG A 274 0.77 11.55 18.29
CA ARG A 274 1.11 11.74 19.71
C ARG A 274 -0.14 11.71 20.58
N LEU A 275 -1.24 12.36 20.14
CA LEU A 275 -2.52 12.30 20.84
C LEU A 275 -3.11 10.88 20.82
N ALA A 276 -2.99 10.15 19.71
CA ALA A 276 -3.43 8.76 19.64
C ALA A 276 -2.70 7.87 20.66
N LEU A 277 -1.41 8.13 20.93
CA LEU A 277 -0.65 7.39 21.96
C LEU A 277 -1.13 7.66 23.40
N LEU A 278 -2.00 8.62 23.64
CA LEU A 278 -2.68 8.76 24.94
C LEU A 278 -3.75 7.67 25.12
N ASN A 279 -4.22 7.04 24.06
CA ASN A 279 -5.08 5.88 24.15
C ASN A 279 -4.26 4.66 24.60
N PRO A 280 -4.63 3.96 25.69
CA PRO A 280 -3.91 2.79 26.20
C PRO A 280 -3.70 1.69 25.16
N LYS A 281 -4.66 1.47 24.24
CA LYS A 281 -4.55 0.51 23.14
C LYS A 281 -3.31 0.81 22.28
N HIS A 282 -3.20 2.01 21.74
CA HIS A 282 -2.09 2.41 20.87
C HIS A 282 -0.76 2.50 21.61
N ALA A 283 -0.77 2.96 22.88
CA ALA A 283 0.41 3.00 23.73
C ALA A 283 0.94 1.57 23.97
N ARG A 284 0.07 0.64 24.40
CA ARG A 284 0.44 -0.77 24.63
C ARG A 284 0.97 -1.41 23.33
N ALA A 285 0.28 -1.23 22.22
CA ALA A 285 0.72 -1.72 20.90
C ALA A 285 2.10 -1.17 20.52
N HIS A 286 2.34 0.12 20.74
CA HIS A 286 3.64 0.74 20.46
C HIS A 286 4.79 0.14 21.28
N TRP A 287 4.57 -0.18 22.56
CA TRP A 287 5.56 -0.83 23.40
C TRP A 287 5.75 -2.31 23.07
N ASN A 288 4.66 -3.06 22.85
CA ASN A 288 4.71 -4.48 22.55
C ASN A 288 5.48 -4.79 21.26
N ARG A 289 5.27 -4.02 20.18
CA ARG A 289 6.04 -4.23 18.93
C ARG A 289 7.52 -3.92 19.07
N ARG A 290 7.91 -2.94 19.90
CA ARG A 290 9.32 -2.67 20.21
C ARG A 290 9.93 -3.79 21.05
N ALA A 291 9.19 -4.27 22.04
CA ALA A 291 9.59 -5.40 22.86
C ALA A 291 9.72 -6.69 22.02
N LEU A 292 8.80 -6.93 21.08
CA LEU A 292 8.88 -8.04 20.13
C LEU A 292 10.19 -7.99 19.34
N VAL A 293 10.47 -6.88 18.65
CA VAL A 293 11.71 -6.75 17.86
C VAL A 293 12.94 -6.93 18.72
N ARG A 294 12.97 -6.34 19.93
CA ARG A 294 14.10 -6.49 20.86
C ARG A 294 14.29 -7.94 21.27
N ARG A 295 13.23 -8.66 21.65
CA ARG A 295 13.28 -10.09 22.03
C ARG A 295 13.78 -10.95 20.87
N GLN A 296 13.25 -10.74 19.66
CA GLN A 296 13.70 -11.47 18.48
C GLN A 296 15.17 -11.19 18.16
N THR A 297 15.62 -9.92 18.31
CA THR A 297 17.03 -9.56 18.14
C THR A 297 17.93 -10.27 19.17
N GLN A 298 17.52 -10.30 20.45
CA GLN A 298 18.27 -11.02 21.49
C GLN A 298 18.42 -12.53 21.17
N GLN A 299 17.34 -13.17 20.74
CA GLN A 299 17.35 -14.58 20.34
C GLN A 299 18.24 -14.82 19.11
N ALA A 300 18.18 -13.95 18.11
CA ALA A 300 19.00 -14.07 16.90
C ALA A 300 20.49 -13.87 17.21
N VAL A 301 20.85 -12.89 18.04
CA VAL A 301 22.23 -12.67 18.49
C VAL A 301 22.74 -13.87 19.29
N ALA A 302 21.92 -14.42 20.20
CA ALA A 302 22.30 -15.61 20.96
C ALA A 302 22.58 -16.82 20.05
N ARG A 303 21.71 -17.07 19.04
CA ARG A 303 21.93 -18.13 18.04
C ARG A 303 23.22 -17.89 17.23
N MET A 304 23.44 -16.64 16.78
CA MET A 304 24.63 -16.28 16.02
C MET A 304 25.92 -16.49 16.84
N THR A 305 25.92 -16.09 18.11
CA THR A 305 27.07 -16.28 19.01
C THR A 305 27.32 -17.77 19.31
N ALA A 306 26.26 -18.55 19.53
CA ALA A 306 26.39 -19.98 19.83
C ALA A 306 26.90 -20.81 18.64
N LEU A 307 26.55 -20.44 17.42
CA LEU A 307 26.92 -21.19 16.21
C LEU A 307 28.22 -20.69 15.54
N GLY A 308 28.65 -19.46 15.85
CA GLY A 308 29.86 -18.87 15.27
C GLY A 308 29.87 -18.97 13.74
N ASP A 309 30.94 -19.54 13.17
CA ASP A 309 31.11 -19.67 11.71
C ASP A 309 30.09 -20.62 11.05
N LYS A 310 29.39 -21.44 11.84
CA LYS A 310 28.32 -22.33 11.34
C LYS A 310 26.97 -21.65 11.24
N TYR A 311 26.88 -20.38 11.61
CA TYR A 311 25.61 -19.65 11.58
C TYR A 311 25.15 -19.36 10.16
N ILE A 312 23.95 -19.81 9.85
CA ILE A 312 23.27 -19.54 8.56
C ILE A 312 22.07 -18.66 8.85
N PRO A 313 21.98 -17.45 8.26
CA PRO A 313 20.81 -16.57 8.39
C PRO A 313 19.53 -17.25 7.87
N LYS A 314 18.47 -17.28 8.68
CA LYS A 314 17.17 -17.91 8.36
C LYS A 314 15.99 -16.95 8.36
N SER A 315 16.24 -15.66 8.53
CA SER A 315 15.22 -14.59 8.56
C SER A 315 15.78 -13.28 8.08
N ALA A 316 14.92 -12.31 7.78
CA ALA A 316 15.36 -10.97 7.43
C ALA A 316 16.19 -10.33 8.56
N LEU A 317 15.77 -10.50 9.81
CA LEU A 317 16.52 -10.03 10.97
C LEU A 317 17.93 -10.64 11.00
N ASP A 318 18.07 -11.94 10.80
CA ASP A 318 19.37 -12.62 10.79
C ASP A 318 20.30 -12.02 9.71
N HIS A 319 19.77 -11.76 8.51
CA HIS A 319 20.51 -11.12 7.43
C HIS A 319 20.94 -9.69 7.77
N LEU A 320 20.08 -8.89 8.42
CA LEU A 320 20.42 -7.54 8.86
C LEU A 320 21.55 -7.58 9.91
N LEU A 321 21.46 -8.48 10.89
CA LEU A 321 22.51 -8.64 11.94
C LEU A 321 23.84 -9.09 11.34
N HIS A 322 23.82 -10.05 10.43
CA HIS A 322 25.00 -10.50 9.71
C HIS A 322 25.64 -9.38 8.86
N ARG A 323 24.80 -8.57 8.20
CA ARG A 323 25.25 -7.41 7.43
C ARG A 323 25.86 -6.33 8.33
N GLU A 324 25.26 -6.06 9.49
CA GLU A 324 25.80 -5.14 10.50
C GLU A 324 27.15 -5.63 11.01
N MET A 325 27.29 -6.90 11.35
CA MET A 325 28.53 -7.52 11.79
C MET A 325 29.64 -7.35 10.73
N THR A 326 29.33 -7.67 9.46
CA THR A 326 30.27 -7.56 8.34
C THR A 326 30.69 -6.11 8.10
N THR A 327 29.75 -5.17 8.17
CA THR A 327 30.00 -3.76 7.91
C THR A 327 30.81 -3.13 9.06
N SER A 328 30.47 -3.46 10.29
CA SER A 328 31.17 -2.96 11.49
C SER A 328 32.62 -3.46 11.54
N SER A 329 32.87 -4.75 11.23
CA SER A 329 34.22 -5.32 11.14
C SER A 329 35.08 -4.60 10.11
N LYS A 330 34.55 -4.34 8.90
CA LYS A 330 35.25 -3.57 7.86
C LYS A 330 35.59 -2.13 8.26
N SER A 331 34.78 -1.55 9.15
CA SER A 331 34.93 -0.17 9.63
C SER A 331 35.71 -0.07 10.93
N GLY A 332 36.21 -1.19 11.49
CA GLY A 332 36.94 -1.24 12.76
C GLY A 332 36.11 -0.84 13.97
N ARG A 333 34.78 -0.94 13.93
CA ARG A 333 33.89 -0.61 15.04
C ARG A 333 33.17 -1.86 15.58
N ALA A 334 32.67 -1.80 16.81
CA ALA A 334 31.79 -2.83 17.34
C ALA A 334 30.43 -2.82 16.63
N PRO A 335 29.78 -4.02 16.41
CA PRO A 335 28.46 -4.09 15.83
C PRO A 335 27.39 -3.58 16.80
N ASP A 336 26.41 -2.81 16.27
CA ASP A 336 25.23 -2.36 17.03
C ASP A 336 23.99 -3.12 16.57
N PHE A 337 23.79 -4.32 17.11
CA PHE A 337 22.65 -5.18 16.80
C PHE A 337 21.30 -4.63 17.28
N PHE A 338 21.31 -3.72 18.26
CA PHE A 338 20.12 -3.08 18.81
C PHE A 338 19.88 -1.67 18.27
N SER A 339 20.55 -1.34 17.18
CA SER A 339 20.40 -0.06 16.49
C SER A 339 18.92 0.30 16.26
N PRO A 340 18.52 1.55 16.56
CA PRO A 340 17.19 2.03 16.18
C PRO A 340 16.91 1.91 14.68
N VAL A 341 17.94 1.93 13.83
CA VAL A 341 17.81 1.75 12.37
C VAL A 341 17.32 0.32 12.05
N ILE A 342 17.98 -0.71 12.59
CA ILE A 342 17.60 -2.13 12.38
C ILE A 342 16.15 -2.35 12.82
N ARG A 343 15.78 -1.86 14.00
CA ARG A 343 14.42 -1.95 14.51
C ARG A 343 13.41 -1.30 13.56
N ASP A 344 13.66 -0.07 13.14
CA ASP A 344 12.70 0.71 12.37
C ASP A 344 12.60 0.22 10.92
N GLU A 345 13.69 -0.32 10.35
CA GLU A 345 13.66 -1.00 9.04
C GLU A 345 12.82 -2.28 9.09
N LEU A 346 12.92 -3.08 10.17
CA LEU A 346 12.07 -4.24 10.36
C LEU A 346 10.60 -3.87 10.55
N LEU A 347 10.29 -2.82 11.33
CA LEU A 347 8.92 -2.33 11.47
C LEU A 347 8.36 -1.82 10.13
N GLY A 348 9.19 -1.15 9.32
CA GLY A 348 8.81 -0.74 7.97
C GLY A 348 8.59 -1.93 7.02
N PHE A 349 9.39 -2.98 7.14
CA PHE A 349 9.25 -4.22 6.40
C PHE A 349 7.93 -4.94 6.73
N LEU A 350 7.58 -5.03 8.02
CA LEU A 350 6.30 -5.57 8.49
C LEU A 350 5.12 -4.72 7.98
N LEU A 351 5.19 -3.39 8.10
CA LEU A 351 4.14 -2.48 7.61
C LEU A 351 3.86 -2.67 6.12
N GLY A 352 4.92 -2.80 5.31
CA GLY A 352 4.77 -2.92 3.86
C GLY A 352 4.28 -4.28 3.38
N GLY A 353 4.59 -5.35 4.14
CA GLY A 353 4.50 -6.72 3.64
C GLY A 353 3.16 -7.42 3.82
N HIS A 354 2.29 -6.96 4.74
CA HIS A 354 1.04 -7.69 5.01
C HIS A 354 -0.20 -7.05 4.38
N ASP A 355 -0.54 -5.83 4.74
CA ASP A 355 -1.80 -5.17 4.36
C ASP A 355 -1.95 -5.07 2.83
N SER A 356 -0.88 -4.70 2.11
CA SER A 356 -0.90 -4.53 0.66
C SER A 356 -1.15 -5.85 -0.09
N THR A 357 -0.48 -6.93 0.31
CA THR A 357 -0.58 -8.24 -0.34
C THR A 357 -1.95 -8.88 -0.06
N ALA A 358 -2.46 -8.78 1.18
CA ALA A 358 -3.80 -9.22 1.55
C ALA A 358 -4.87 -8.54 0.68
N THR A 359 -4.72 -7.24 0.45
CA THR A 359 -5.66 -6.46 -0.39
C THR A 359 -5.67 -6.96 -1.83
N VAL A 360 -4.52 -7.23 -2.44
CA VAL A 360 -4.47 -7.79 -3.80
C VAL A 360 -5.15 -9.15 -3.85
N LEU A 361 -4.88 -10.03 -2.88
CA LEU A 361 -5.54 -11.33 -2.78
C LEU A 361 -7.05 -11.20 -2.60
N SER A 362 -7.52 -10.25 -1.79
CA SER A 362 -8.95 -10.01 -1.60
C SER A 362 -9.63 -9.54 -2.89
N TRP A 363 -9.01 -8.66 -3.67
CA TRP A 363 -9.52 -8.27 -4.99
C TRP A 363 -9.45 -9.42 -5.98
N TRP A 364 -8.35 -10.17 -6.00
CA TRP A 364 -8.20 -11.33 -6.87
C TRP A 364 -9.27 -12.41 -6.62
N THR A 365 -9.61 -12.72 -5.37
CA THR A 365 -10.69 -13.68 -5.06
C THR A 365 -12.02 -13.22 -5.62
N LYS A 366 -12.33 -11.93 -5.58
CA LYS A 366 -13.54 -11.36 -6.20
C LYS A 366 -13.52 -11.49 -7.72
N HIS A 367 -12.36 -11.21 -8.34
CA HIS A 367 -12.22 -11.37 -9.79
C HIS A 367 -12.36 -12.83 -10.22
N MET A 368 -11.83 -13.79 -9.45
CA MET A 368 -12.01 -15.23 -9.76
C MET A 368 -13.48 -15.68 -9.66
N GLN A 369 -14.24 -15.11 -8.73
CA GLN A 369 -15.68 -15.36 -8.65
C GLN A 369 -16.45 -14.76 -9.82
N HIS A 370 -16.08 -13.59 -10.27
CA HIS A 370 -16.78 -12.86 -11.33
C HIS A 370 -16.40 -13.37 -12.72
N TYR A 371 -15.11 -13.57 -12.98
CA TYR A 371 -14.55 -13.98 -14.27
C TYR A 371 -14.24 -15.49 -14.27
N GLN A 372 -15.29 -16.32 -14.36
CA GLN A 372 -15.17 -17.79 -14.29
C GLN A 372 -14.29 -18.38 -15.41
N GLU A 373 -14.28 -17.75 -16.58
CA GLU A 373 -13.43 -18.15 -17.70
C GLU A 373 -11.95 -17.96 -17.39
N VAL A 374 -11.58 -16.81 -16.80
CA VAL A 374 -10.21 -16.55 -16.35
C VAL A 374 -9.78 -17.56 -15.29
N GLN A 375 -10.68 -17.87 -14.34
CA GLN A 375 -10.41 -18.88 -13.31
C GLN A 375 -10.16 -20.26 -13.93
N SER A 376 -11.01 -20.67 -14.87
CA SER A 376 -10.91 -21.97 -15.54
C SER A 376 -9.61 -22.08 -16.37
N ARG A 377 -9.31 -21.04 -17.17
CA ARG A 377 -8.09 -20.99 -17.98
C ARG A 377 -6.82 -21.01 -17.10
N LEU A 378 -6.80 -20.25 -16.00
CA LEU A 378 -5.67 -20.27 -15.07
C LEU A 378 -5.48 -21.65 -14.47
N ARG A 379 -6.55 -22.32 -14.03
CA ARG A 379 -6.48 -23.70 -13.52
C ARG A 379 -5.92 -24.67 -14.54
N GLN A 380 -6.36 -24.59 -15.79
CA GLN A 380 -5.85 -25.42 -16.88
C GLN A 380 -4.34 -25.17 -17.12
N ALA A 381 -3.92 -23.90 -17.14
CA ALA A 381 -2.51 -23.53 -17.28
C ALA A 381 -1.65 -24.08 -16.14
N LEU A 382 -2.14 -23.99 -14.89
CA LEU A 382 -1.46 -24.55 -13.71
C LEU A 382 -1.35 -26.06 -13.78
N ARG A 383 -2.42 -26.79 -14.12
CA ARG A 383 -2.41 -28.25 -14.24
C ARG A 383 -1.48 -28.73 -15.37
N LYS A 384 -1.46 -28.02 -16.49
CA LYS A 384 -0.52 -28.29 -17.60
C LYS A 384 0.94 -28.10 -17.15
N ALA A 385 1.23 -27.01 -16.46
CA ALA A 385 2.60 -26.69 -16.01
C ALA A 385 3.09 -27.63 -14.91
N TYR A 386 2.22 -27.99 -13.96
CA TYR A 386 2.55 -28.86 -12.83
C TYR A 386 2.04 -30.29 -13.04
N HIS A 387 2.17 -30.85 -14.26
CA HIS A 387 1.67 -32.17 -14.63
C HIS A 387 2.15 -33.28 -13.70
N LYS A 388 3.39 -33.23 -13.20
CA LYS A 388 3.91 -34.19 -12.22
C LYS A 388 3.10 -34.19 -10.91
N ALA A 389 2.70 -33.02 -10.43
CA ALA A 389 1.87 -32.91 -9.24
C ALA A 389 0.48 -33.48 -9.48
N VAL A 390 -0.06 -33.36 -10.72
CA VAL A 390 -1.34 -34.00 -11.09
C VAL A 390 -1.18 -35.53 -11.12
N GLU A 391 -0.14 -36.07 -11.78
CA GLU A 391 0.12 -37.50 -11.87
C GLU A 391 0.32 -38.16 -10.50
N GLU A 392 1.02 -37.45 -9.60
CA GLU A 392 1.32 -37.91 -8.24
C GLU A 392 0.18 -37.58 -7.23
N GLN A 393 -0.93 -36.99 -7.67
CA GLN A 393 -2.08 -36.59 -6.86
C GLN A 393 -1.70 -35.76 -5.62
N ARG A 394 -0.80 -34.82 -5.78
CA ARG A 394 -0.30 -33.94 -4.74
C ARG A 394 -0.39 -32.46 -5.12
N TRP A 395 -0.13 -31.61 -4.17
CA TRP A 395 0.04 -30.18 -4.46
C TRP A 395 1.39 -29.93 -5.14
N PRO A 396 1.49 -28.89 -6.01
CA PRO A 396 2.78 -28.40 -6.49
C PRO A 396 3.64 -27.98 -5.30
N THR A 397 4.90 -28.39 -5.28
CA THR A 397 5.85 -28.01 -4.24
C THR A 397 6.28 -26.54 -4.37
N ALA A 398 6.82 -25.99 -3.30
CA ALA A 398 7.41 -24.64 -3.33
C ALA A 398 8.48 -24.50 -4.43
N ALA A 399 9.31 -25.54 -4.63
CA ALA A 399 10.33 -25.58 -5.67
C ALA A 399 9.74 -25.56 -7.10
N GLU A 400 8.68 -26.34 -7.34
CA GLU A 400 7.98 -26.32 -8.64
C GLU A 400 7.36 -24.96 -8.91
N ILE A 401 6.66 -24.36 -7.92
CA ILE A 401 6.06 -23.02 -8.08
C ILE A 401 7.12 -21.96 -8.33
N SER A 402 8.33 -22.12 -7.77
CA SER A 402 9.43 -21.16 -7.95
C SER A 402 10.13 -21.27 -9.28
N SER A 403 10.28 -22.49 -9.81
CA SER A 403 11.12 -22.77 -10.96
C SER A 403 10.37 -22.86 -12.28
N ILE A 404 9.09 -23.26 -12.25
CA ILE A 404 8.28 -23.44 -13.46
C ILE A 404 7.56 -22.13 -13.80
N SER A 405 7.83 -21.62 -15.00
CA SER A 405 7.14 -20.43 -15.51
C SER A 405 5.74 -20.79 -15.99
N VAL A 406 4.75 -20.03 -15.57
CA VAL A 406 3.36 -20.12 -16.03
C VAL A 406 2.93 -18.75 -16.53
N PRO A 407 3.07 -18.46 -17.84
CA PRO A 407 2.82 -17.11 -18.38
C PRO A 407 1.45 -16.56 -18.04
N TYR A 408 0.41 -17.40 -18.06
CA TYR A 408 -0.94 -16.98 -17.71
C TYR A 408 -1.10 -16.63 -16.21
N LEU A 409 -0.39 -17.31 -15.32
CA LEU A 409 -0.33 -16.93 -13.90
C LEU A 409 0.34 -15.56 -13.72
N ASP A 410 1.44 -15.31 -14.43
CA ASP A 410 2.11 -14.01 -14.40
C ASP A 410 1.21 -12.90 -14.90
N ALA A 411 0.45 -13.15 -15.97
CA ALA A 411 -0.54 -12.24 -16.53
C ALA A 411 -1.67 -11.94 -15.52
N VAL A 412 -2.20 -12.95 -14.86
CA VAL A 412 -3.24 -12.81 -13.81
C VAL A 412 -2.73 -12.01 -12.62
N VAL A 413 -1.49 -12.25 -12.17
CA VAL A 413 -0.88 -11.49 -11.08
C VAL A 413 -0.71 -10.02 -11.46
N GLU A 414 -0.19 -9.74 -12.65
CA GLU A 414 0.05 -8.37 -13.11
C GLU A 414 -1.26 -7.59 -13.29
N GLU A 415 -2.28 -8.23 -13.86
CA GLU A 415 -3.61 -7.62 -14.01
C GLU A 415 -4.29 -7.38 -12.65
N SER A 416 -4.19 -8.33 -11.73
CA SER A 416 -4.71 -8.17 -10.36
C SER A 416 -4.05 -7.01 -9.64
N LEU A 417 -2.74 -6.83 -9.78
CA LEU A 417 -1.99 -5.71 -9.23
C LEU A 417 -2.45 -4.38 -9.82
N ARG A 418 -2.69 -4.33 -11.14
CA ARG A 418 -3.14 -3.13 -11.84
C ARG A 418 -4.51 -2.67 -11.36
N VAL A 419 -5.50 -3.58 -11.32
CA VAL A 419 -6.89 -3.22 -10.99
C VAL A 419 -7.15 -3.07 -9.50
N ALA A 420 -6.41 -3.76 -8.63
CA ALA A 420 -6.56 -3.65 -7.18
C ALA A 420 -6.31 -2.23 -6.65
N SER A 421 -5.54 -1.41 -7.38
CA SER A 421 -5.27 0.00 -7.03
C SER A 421 -4.98 0.18 -5.53
N VAL A 422 -4.11 -0.69 -4.98
CA VAL A 422 -3.79 -0.76 -3.54
C VAL A 422 -3.31 0.59 -3.03
N ALA A 423 -2.31 1.16 -3.71
CA ALA A 423 -1.83 2.52 -3.47
C ALA A 423 -2.28 3.40 -4.63
N THR A 424 -3.22 4.30 -4.40
CA THR A 424 -3.76 5.16 -5.47
C THR A 424 -2.93 6.40 -5.74
N LEU A 425 -2.15 6.85 -4.76
CA LEU A 425 -1.37 8.08 -4.81
C LEU A 425 -0.02 7.91 -4.12
N ILE A 426 1.02 8.48 -4.73
CA ILE A 426 2.32 8.68 -4.07
C ILE A 426 2.66 10.17 -4.02
N SER A 427 3.32 10.58 -2.94
CA SER A 427 3.69 11.98 -2.76
C SER A 427 5.15 12.25 -3.14
N ARG A 428 5.37 13.42 -3.73
CA ARG A 428 6.67 14.05 -3.97
C ARG A 428 6.61 15.51 -3.51
N THR A 429 7.76 16.11 -3.39
CA THR A 429 7.91 17.56 -3.16
C THR A 429 8.92 18.10 -4.17
N ALA A 430 8.61 19.22 -4.80
CA ALA A 430 9.56 19.91 -5.65
C ALA A 430 10.75 20.40 -4.83
N THR A 431 11.95 19.99 -5.18
CA THR A 431 13.20 20.31 -4.46
C THR A 431 13.84 21.61 -4.97
N THR A 432 13.45 22.03 -6.16
CA THR A 432 13.84 23.27 -6.85
C THR A 432 12.60 23.87 -7.49
N ASP A 433 12.69 25.12 -7.98
CA ASP A 433 11.72 25.65 -8.92
C ASP A 433 11.82 24.84 -10.21
N THR A 434 10.69 24.41 -10.75
CA THR A 434 10.59 23.53 -11.91
C THR A 434 9.26 23.70 -12.62
N GLN A 435 8.93 22.83 -13.57
CA GLN A 435 7.65 22.81 -14.27
C GLN A 435 7.08 21.41 -14.43
N ILE A 436 5.77 21.30 -14.56
CA ILE A 436 5.04 20.06 -14.93
C ILE A 436 4.04 20.45 -16.00
N LEU A 437 4.10 19.81 -17.17
CA LEU A 437 3.20 20.07 -18.30
C LEU A 437 3.08 21.57 -18.64
N GLY A 438 4.22 22.27 -18.69
CA GLY A 438 4.30 23.71 -18.99
C GLY A 438 3.91 24.65 -17.83
N HIS A 439 3.42 24.12 -16.70
CA HIS A 439 3.04 24.94 -15.55
C HIS A 439 4.20 25.10 -14.56
N PRO A 440 4.49 26.31 -14.06
CA PRO A 440 5.54 26.55 -13.10
C PRO A 440 5.19 25.93 -11.74
N ILE A 441 6.14 25.20 -11.19
CA ILE A 441 6.03 24.50 -9.88
C ILE A 441 7.11 25.04 -8.94
N PRO A 442 6.78 25.94 -8.01
CA PRO A 442 7.74 26.49 -7.07
C PRO A 442 8.30 25.43 -6.10
N LYS A 443 9.57 25.56 -5.74
CA LYS A 443 10.22 24.76 -4.70
C LYS A 443 9.34 24.61 -3.45
N GLY A 444 9.28 23.40 -2.90
CA GLY A 444 8.47 23.05 -1.73
C GLY A 444 6.99 22.78 -2.03
N THR A 445 6.56 22.83 -3.29
CA THR A 445 5.20 22.43 -3.68
C THR A 445 5.05 20.91 -3.50
N SER A 446 3.96 20.49 -2.85
CA SER A 446 3.60 19.08 -2.70
C SER A 446 2.93 18.59 -3.99
N ILE A 447 3.38 17.45 -4.49
CA ILE A 447 2.84 16.81 -5.69
C ILE A 447 2.31 15.41 -5.31
N LEU A 448 1.09 15.11 -5.69
CA LEU A 448 0.50 13.77 -5.64
C LEU A 448 0.49 13.19 -7.06
N LEU A 449 1.18 12.08 -7.22
CA LEU A 449 1.25 11.34 -8.47
C LEU A 449 0.25 10.20 -8.41
N SER A 450 -0.67 10.15 -9.38
CA SER A 450 -1.69 9.11 -9.43
C SER A 450 -1.10 7.79 -9.90
N LEU A 451 -1.40 6.72 -9.19
CA LEU A 451 -1.06 5.33 -9.55
C LEU A 451 -2.28 4.54 -10.06
N THR A 452 -3.39 5.24 -10.31
CA THR A 452 -4.65 4.72 -10.83
C THR A 452 -5.36 5.81 -11.63
N GLY A 453 -6.47 5.50 -12.26
CA GLY A 453 -7.26 6.46 -13.05
C GLY A 453 -6.79 6.54 -14.51
N PRO A 454 -6.69 7.76 -15.08
CA PRO A 454 -6.35 7.93 -16.49
C PRO A 454 -5.09 7.18 -16.91
N SER A 455 -5.12 6.54 -18.08
CA SER A 455 -4.07 5.69 -18.65
C SER A 455 -3.75 4.40 -17.88
N LEU A 456 -4.35 4.16 -16.71
CA LEU A 456 -4.10 2.98 -15.88
C LEU A 456 -5.33 2.10 -15.72
N THR A 457 -6.46 2.68 -15.31
CA THR A 457 -7.75 1.99 -15.11
C THR A 457 -8.90 2.73 -15.82
N GLN A 458 -8.62 3.83 -16.48
CA GLN A 458 -9.52 4.64 -17.26
C GLN A 458 -8.82 5.10 -18.54
N PRO A 459 -9.54 5.44 -19.61
CA PRO A 459 -8.95 5.98 -20.84
C PRO A 459 -8.01 7.16 -20.57
N ALA A 460 -6.97 7.27 -21.38
CA ALA A 460 -6.03 8.38 -21.30
C ALA A 460 -6.72 9.71 -21.64
N VAL A 461 -6.29 10.78 -20.97
CA VAL A 461 -6.66 12.14 -21.34
C VAL A 461 -5.55 12.68 -22.27
N PRO A 462 -5.86 13.15 -23.48
CA PRO A 462 -4.86 13.66 -24.41
C PRO A 462 -4.08 14.85 -23.84
N VAL A 463 -2.76 14.83 -24.02
CA VAL A 463 -1.85 15.92 -23.63
C VAL A 463 -0.99 16.29 -24.83
N PRO A 464 -1.00 17.57 -25.26
CA PRO A 464 -0.13 18.04 -26.35
C PRO A 464 1.36 17.80 -26.03
N GLU A 465 2.12 17.24 -26.97
CA GLU A 465 3.53 16.90 -26.75
C GLU A 465 4.40 18.12 -26.37
N PHE A 466 4.09 19.31 -26.90
CA PHE A 466 4.84 20.54 -26.57
C PHE A 466 4.72 20.98 -25.11
N GLN A 467 3.72 20.49 -24.37
CA GLN A 467 3.58 20.77 -22.94
C GLN A 467 4.48 19.88 -22.08
N ARG A 468 4.94 18.74 -22.63
CA ARG A 468 5.78 17.80 -21.91
C ARG A 468 7.22 18.27 -21.87
N THR A 469 7.94 17.87 -20.84
CA THR A 469 9.40 18.06 -20.78
C THR A 469 10.10 17.26 -21.86
N GLU A 470 11.29 17.71 -22.27
CA GLU A 470 12.11 17.02 -23.27
C GLU A 470 12.35 15.54 -22.89
N SER A 471 12.66 15.27 -21.62
CA SER A 471 12.86 13.90 -21.10
C SER A 471 11.61 13.02 -21.24
N CYS A 472 10.42 13.60 -21.09
CA CYS A 472 9.16 12.90 -21.28
C CYS A 472 8.85 12.64 -22.77
N GLN A 473 9.13 13.62 -23.64
CA GLN A 473 8.97 13.49 -25.10
C GLN A 473 9.87 12.39 -25.67
N GLN A 474 11.16 12.38 -25.31
CA GLN A 474 12.13 11.39 -25.74
C GLN A 474 11.79 9.94 -25.33
N ALA A 475 10.95 9.75 -24.33
CA ALA A 475 10.55 8.44 -23.84
C ALA A 475 9.23 7.93 -24.43
N LYS A 476 8.61 8.66 -25.38
CA LYS A 476 7.27 8.36 -25.91
C LYS A 476 7.11 6.89 -26.33
N ASP A 477 8.01 6.39 -27.16
CA ASP A 477 7.93 5.05 -27.75
C ASP A 477 8.31 3.91 -26.77
N ARG A 478 8.77 4.26 -25.57
CA ARG A 478 9.16 3.29 -24.52
C ARG A 478 8.08 3.10 -23.46
N ILE A 479 7.00 3.85 -23.55
CA ILE A 479 5.94 3.86 -22.55
C ILE A 479 4.69 3.24 -23.16
N PRO A 480 4.28 2.06 -22.70
CA PRO A 480 3.11 1.38 -23.23
C PRO A 480 1.83 2.16 -22.90
N SER A 481 0.86 2.06 -23.78
CA SER A 481 -0.50 2.58 -23.55
C SER A 481 -1.52 1.61 -24.09
N TRP A 482 -2.68 1.57 -23.45
CA TRP A 482 -3.87 0.88 -23.95
C TRP A 482 -4.99 1.88 -24.13
N GLU A 483 -5.77 1.72 -25.18
CA GLU A 483 -6.87 2.62 -25.50
C GLU A 483 -8.22 1.96 -25.20
N ASP A 484 -8.36 0.68 -25.53
CA ASP A 484 -9.58 -0.08 -25.34
C ASP A 484 -9.55 -0.94 -24.08
N ASP A 485 -10.72 -1.20 -23.49
CA ASP A 485 -10.96 -2.15 -22.39
C ASP A 485 -10.11 -1.92 -21.12
N ILE A 486 -9.49 -0.76 -20.99
CA ILE A 486 -8.54 -0.49 -19.89
C ILE A 486 -9.19 -0.63 -18.51
N GLY A 487 -10.51 -0.44 -18.40
CA GLY A 487 -11.29 -0.62 -17.18
C GLY A 487 -11.57 -2.07 -16.81
N GLU A 488 -11.42 -3.00 -17.74
CA GLU A 488 -11.76 -4.41 -17.56
C GLU A 488 -10.63 -5.21 -16.95
N TYR A 489 -10.99 -6.29 -16.24
CA TYR A 489 -10.04 -7.29 -15.76
C TYR A 489 -9.77 -8.30 -16.88
N ARG A 490 -8.67 -8.16 -17.58
CA ARG A 490 -8.32 -8.95 -18.76
C ARG A 490 -6.83 -9.34 -18.75
N PRO A 491 -6.48 -10.47 -18.13
CA PRO A 491 -5.08 -10.92 -18.04
C PRO A 491 -4.39 -11.13 -19.40
N GLU A 492 -5.14 -11.49 -20.43
CA GLU A 492 -4.65 -11.79 -21.78
C GLU A 492 -3.86 -10.63 -22.39
N ARG A 493 -4.14 -9.40 -21.99
CA ARG A 493 -3.41 -8.20 -22.45
C ARG A 493 -1.92 -8.22 -22.14
N TRP A 494 -1.49 -9.04 -21.18
CA TRP A 494 -0.10 -9.22 -20.76
C TRP A 494 0.60 -10.36 -21.48
N LEU A 495 -0.05 -11.02 -22.45
CA LEU A 495 0.50 -12.13 -23.19
C LEU A 495 0.84 -11.71 -24.62
N LYS A 496 1.92 -12.28 -25.13
CA LYS A 496 2.33 -12.22 -26.52
C LYS A 496 2.47 -13.64 -27.06
N PHE A 497 2.17 -13.80 -28.32
CA PHE A 497 2.47 -15.04 -29.04
C PHE A 497 3.87 -14.92 -29.64
N GLN A 498 4.71 -15.88 -29.38
CA GLN A 498 6.03 -16.00 -29.99
C GLN A 498 5.96 -17.17 -30.95
N SER A 499 5.98 -16.85 -32.24
CA SER A 499 6.06 -17.86 -33.28
C SER A 499 7.45 -18.54 -33.24
N SER A 500 7.46 -19.83 -33.09
CA SER A 500 8.67 -20.67 -33.22
C SER A 500 8.61 -21.40 -34.54
N GLU A 501 9.71 -21.43 -35.31
CA GLU A 501 9.76 -22.11 -36.60
C GLU A 501 9.53 -23.63 -36.48
N ASN A 502 9.57 -24.22 -35.30
CA ASN A 502 9.49 -25.66 -35.05
C ASN A 502 8.52 -26.11 -33.95
N GLU A 503 7.80 -25.22 -33.31
CA GLU A 503 6.85 -25.55 -32.23
C GLU A 503 5.57 -24.70 -32.35
N GLU A 504 4.45 -25.18 -31.77
CA GLU A 504 3.21 -24.40 -31.64
C GLU A 504 3.49 -23.03 -31.01
N ASP A 505 2.81 -21.99 -31.46
CA ASP A 505 2.91 -20.64 -30.94
C ASP A 505 2.81 -20.64 -29.40
N ALA A 506 3.89 -20.27 -28.74
CA ALA A 506 3.96 -20.26 -27.28
C ALA A 506 3.48 -18.91 -26.72
N GLU A 507 2.60 -18.96 -25.74
CA GLU A 507 2.23 -17.78 -24.96
C GLU A 507 3.41 -17.37 -24.06
N VAL A 508 3.81 -16.10 -24.15
CA VAL A 508 4.89 -15.52 -23.33
C VAL A 508 4.35 -14.30 -22.59
N PHE A 509 4.63 -14.22 -21.30
CA PHE A 509 4.28 -13.06 -20.49
C PHE A 509 5.19 -11.86 -20.81
N ASP A 510 4.58 -10.70 -21.09
CA ASP A 510 5.29 -9.44 -21.28
C ASP A 510 4.93 -8.42 -20.18
N PRO A 511 5.79 -8.21 -19.19
CA PRO A 511 5.54 -7.25 -18.11
C PRO A 511 5.54 -5.79 -18.59
N ARG A 512 5.85 -5.52 -19.86
CA ARG A 512 5.86 -4.20 -20.47
C ARG A 512 4.75 -4.01 -21.50
N ALA A 513 3.83 -4.96 -21.60
CA ALA A 513 2.74 -4.90 -22.57
C ALA A 513 1.79 -3.69 -22.32
N GLY A 514 1.70 -3.22 -21.08
CA GLY A 514 0.79 -2.13 -20.74
C GLY A 514 1.21 -1.30 -19.53
N PRO A 515 0.41 -0.28 -19.19
CA PRO A 515 0.68 0.61 -18.08
C PRO A 515 0.37 -0.08 -16.75
N ASN A 516 1.37 -0.16 -15.87
CA ASN A 516 1.21 -0.58 -14.48
C ASN A 516 2.14 0.21 -13.55
N LEU A 517 1.60 0.75 -12.47
CA LEU A 517 2.32 1.48 -11.44
C LEU A 517 2.04 0.92 -10.03
N ALA A 518 1.52 -0.30 -9.89
CA ALA A 518 1.19 -0.89 -8.60
C ALA A 518 2.36 -0.88 -7.60
N PHE A 519 3.59 -1.05 -8.10
CA PHE A 519 4.82 -0.95 -7.30
C PHE A 519 5.56 0.38 -7.48
N SER A 520 4.95 1.37 -8.13
CA SER A 520 5.63 2.60 -8.55
C SER A 520 6.87 2.30 -9.43
N THR A 521 7.72 3.29 -9.68
CA THR A 521 8.89 3.14 -10.55
C THR A 521 10.06 3.99 -10.07
N GLY A 522 11.26 3.77 -10.64
CA GLY A 522 12.47 4.52 -10.34
C GLY A 522 13.13 4.16 -9.00
N PRO A 523 14.04 5.00 -8.49
CA PRO A 523 14.81 4.71 -7.27
C PRO A 523 13.95 4.52 -6.01
N ARG A 524 12.72 4.97 -6.05
CA ARG A 524 11.73 4.89 -4.96
C ARG A 524 10.63 3.86 -5.20
N GLN A 525 10.80 2.98 -6.17
CA GLN A 525 9.89 1.84 -6.36
C GLN A 525 9.82 0.96 -5.12
N CYS A 526 8.75 0.17 -5.01
CA CYS A 526 8.55 -0.74 -3.90
C CYS A 526 9.75 -1.68 -3.73
N PHE A 527 10.32 -1.70 -2.52
CA PHE A 527 11.42 -2.59 -2.18
C PHE A 527 10.98 -4.06 -2.18
N GLY A 528 9.78 -4.33 -1.66
CA GLY A 528 9.23 -5.67 -1.50
C GLY A 528 8.59 -6.29 -2.75
N LYS A 529 8.72 -5.68 -3.95
CA LYS A 529 8.05 -6.16 -5.18
C LYS A 529 8.23 -7.66 -5.40
N LYS A 530 9.46 -8.17 -5.31
CA LYS A 530 9.76 -9.59 -5.56
C LYS A 530 9.09 -10.51 -4.53
N LEU A 531 9.15 -10.14 -3.26
CA LEU A 531 8.51 -10.88 -2.19
C LEU A 531 6.98 -10.90 -2.32
N ALA A 532 6.37 -9.76 -2.65
CA ALA A 532 4.93 -9.67 -2.86
C ALA A 532 4.47 -10.55 -4.03
N ILE A 533 5.14 -10.50 -5.18
CA ILE A 533 4.83 -11.35 -6.35
C ILE A 533 4.97 -12.84 -6.00
N LEU A 534 6.04 -13.21 -5.29
CA LEU A 534 6.27 -14.57 -4.81
C LEU A 534 5.09 -15.06 -3.95
N GLN A 535 4.70 -14.28 -2.96
CA GLN A 535 3.59 -14.63 -2.07
C GLN A 535 2.26 -14.72 -2.83
N LEU A 536 1.97 -13.76 -3.72
CA LEU A 536 0.77 -13.78 -4.56
C LEU A 536 0.71 -15.05 -5.40
N LYS A 537 1.77 -15.37 -6.15
CA LYS A 537 1.84 -16.58 -6.98
C LYS A 537 1.61 -17.85 -6.16
N THR A 538 2.33 -18.00 -5.06
CA THR A 538 2.23 -19.19 -4.20
C THR A 538 0.81 -19.39 -3.69
N THR A 539 0.20 -18.32 -3.16
CA THR A 539 -1.16 -18.39 -2.62
C THR A 539 -2.20 -18.64 -3.72
N MET A 540 -2.10 -17.96 -4.86
CA MET A 540 -3.03 -18.14 -6.00
C MET A 540 -2.97 -19.56 -6.55
N VAL A 541 -1.76 -20.12 -6.72
CA VAL A 541 -1.57 -21.50 -7.17
C VAL A 541 -2.24 -22.48 -6.21
N LEU A 542 -1.93 -22.41 -4.92
CA LEU A 542 -2.45 -23.35 -3.94
C LEU A 542 -3.99 -23.21 -3.76
N LEU A 543 -4.52 -22.00 -3.80
CA LEU A 543 -5.96 -21.77 -3.71
C LEU A 543 -6.71 -22.38 -4.91
N LEU A 544 -6.25 -22.14 -6.15
CA LEU A 544 -6.90 -22.67 -7.35
C LEU A 544 -6.64 -24.16 -7.57
N TRP A 545 -5.58 -24.71 -6.97
CA TRP A 545 -5.34 -26.16 -6.98
C TRP A 545 -6.37 -26.90 -6.15
N ASN A 546 -6.78 -26.33 -5.02
CA ASN A 546 -7.66 -26.96 -4.05
C ASN A 546 -9.13 -26.55 -4.16
N PHE A 547 -9.40 -25.33 -4.64
CA PHE A 547 -10.75 -24.78 -4.64
C PHE A 547 -11.16 -24.17 -5.98
N GLU A 548 -12.45 -24.26 -6.25
CA GLU A 548 -13.14 -23.45 -7.24
C GLU A 548 -13.92 -22.36 -6.51
N PHE A 549 -13.69 -21.12 -6.89
CA PHE A 549 -14.43 -19.96 -6.40
C PHE A 549 -15.74 -19.86 -7.15
N GLN A 550 -16.84 -20.15 -6.47
CA GLN A 550 -18.18 -20.03 -7.01
C GLN A 550 -18.70 -18.60 -6.91
N GLN A 551 -19.63 -18.23 -7.76
CA GLN A 551 -20.32 -16.95 -7.64
C GLN A 551 -21.10 -16.89 -6.33
N VAL A 552 -21.12 -15.71 -5.70
CA VAL A 552 -21.89 -15.42 -4.50
C VAL A 552 -23.02 -14.46 -4.81
N ASP A 553 -24.00 -14.39 -3.90
CA ASP A 553 -25.15 -13.48 -4.05
C ASP A 553 -24.68 -12.03 -4.30
N PRO A 554 -25.32 -11.28 -5.21
CA PRO A 554 -24.97 -9.88 -5.51
C PRO A 554 -24.89 -8.98 -4.28
N SER A 555 -25.68 -9.22 -3.23
CA SER A 555 -25.62 -8.47 -1.97
C SER A 555 -24.30 -8.66 -1.22
N LEU A 556 -23.59 -9.77 -1.45
CA LEU A 556 -22.30 -10.12 -0.83
C LEU A 556 -21.10 -9.88 -1.76
N SER A 557 -21.35 -9.50 -3.03
CA SER A 557 -20.30 -9.34 -4.05
C SER A 557 -20.09 -7.90 -4.53
N GLY A 558 -20.63 -6.90 -3.82
CA GLY A 558 -20.49 -5.48 -4.16
C GLY A 558 -19.02 -5.05 -4.33
N TRP A 559 -18.78 -4.12 -5.28
CA TRP A 559 -17.44 -3.60 -5.60
C TRP A 559 -17.03 -2.39 -4.75
N ASP A 560 -17.74 -2.13 -3.67
CA ASP A 560 -17.44 -1.05 -2.75
C ASP A 560 -16.09 -1.23 -2.07
N ILE A 561 -15.44 -0.10 -1.78
CA ILE A 561 -14.15 -0.06 -1.12
C ILE A 561 -14.25 0.45 0.32
N THR A 562 -13.41 -0.08 1.17
CA THR A 562 -13.13 0.45 2.50
C THR A 562 -11.77 1.14 2.46
N GLU A 563 -11.76 2.47 2.56
CA GLU A 563 -10.52 3.25 2.59
C GLU A 563 -9.87 3.18 3.98
N ARG A 564 -8.79 2.40 4.09
CA ARG A 564 -7.86 2.40 5.24
C ARG A 564 -6.55 3.06 4.83
N LEU A 565 -5.40 2.51 5.22
CA LEU A 565 -4.10 2.89 4.64
C LEU A 565 -4.09 2.61 3.12
N ILE A 566 -4.79 1.57 2.72
CA ILE A 566 -4.99 1.10 1.35
C ILE A 566 -6.48 0.86 1.08
N ASN A 567 -6.84 0.52 -0.16
CA ASN A 567 -8.22 0.33 -0.61
C ASN A 567 -8.61 -1.16 -0.60
N LEU A 568 -9.24 -1.62 0.48
CA LEU A 568 -9.78 -2.98 0.55
C LEU A 568 -11.17 -3.09 -0.08
N PRO A 569 -11.56 -4.25 -0.63
CA PRO A 569 -12.96 -4.50 -0.93
C PRO A 569 -13.76 -4.58 0.38
N THR A 570 -14.91 -3.91 0.42
CA THR A 570 -15.81 -3.96 1.59
C THR A 570 -16.39 -5.36 1.76
N HIS A 571 -16.76 -5.97 0.64
CA HIS A 571 -17.32 -7.31 0.58
C HIS A 571 -16.32 -8.25 -0.10
N CYS A 572 -15.79 -9.21 0.63
CA CYS A 572 -14.94 -10.29 0.14
C CYS A 572 -15.38 -11.60 0.75
N TYR A 573 -16.51 -12.11 0.26
CA TYR A 573 -17.04 -13.40 0.64
C TYR A 573 -16.62 -14.44 -0.38
N VAL A 574 -16.39 -15.68 0.06
CA VAL A 574 -16.03 -16.81 -0.79
C VAL A 574 -17.01 -17.94 -0.58
N LYS A 575 -17.47 -18.53 -1.68
CA LYS A 575 -18.16 -19.81 -1.73
C LYS A 575 -17.27 -20.77 -2.50
N LEU A 576 -16.85 -21.85 -1.85
CA LEU A 576 -15.80 -22.73 -2.34
C LEU A 576 -16.34 -24.12 -2.66
N ARG A 577 -15.97 -24.66 -3.82
CA ARG A 577 -16.09 -26.07 -4.15
C ARG A 577 -14.70 -26.71 -4.12
N SER A 578 -14.54 -27.84 -3.43
CA SER A 578 -13.28 -28.59 -3.47
C SER A 578 -13.05 -29.18 -4.84
N ILE A 579 -11.81 -29.18 -5.28
CA ILE A 579 -11.39 -29.85 -6.50
C ILE A 579 -10.70 -31.15 -6.05
N GLU A 580 -11.17 -32.28 -6.53
CA GLU A 580 -10.49 -33.56 -6.36
C GLU A 580 -9.22 -33.54 -7.21
N CYS A 581 -8.11 -33.90 -6.60
CA CYS A 581 -6.79 -33.93 -7.24
C CYS A 581 -6.71 -35.05 -8.28
#